data_c0d5d8e24e49751d52f23e3d1fe83b15
#
_entry.id   c0d5d8e24e49751d52f23e3d1fe83b15
#
_cell.length_a   1.000
_cell.length_b   1.000
_cell.length_c   1.000
_cell.angle_alpha   90.00
_cell.angle_beta   90.00
_cell.angle_gamma   90.00
#
_symmetry.space_group_name_H-M   'P 1'
#
loop_
_entity.id
_entity.type
_entity.pdbx_description
1 polymer ?
#
loop_
_entity_poly.entity_id
_entity_poly.type
_entity_poly.pdbx_seq_one_letter_code
_entity_poly.pdbx_strand_id
1 'polypeptide(L)'
;MDILRSVHLLFHLERNMTLKRDIVPVPANTKKGLQAIKDSQTATTGGRKFDGGKLQYGLLPPLALKATVEILTFGAEKYEPDNWKNVPDSKRRYFDAMQRHLWAWKEGEQDDPETGKNHLAHAMCCLMFLYEHDVKYSK
;
A
#
# COMPACT_ATOMS: atom_id res chain seq x y z
N MET A 1 -7.32 -14.22 -40.04
CA MET A 1 -5.88 -14.11 -40.09
C MET A 1 -5.52 -12.66 -39.81
N ASP A 2 -4.99 -12.11 -38.75
CA ASP A 2 -4.39 -12.65 -37.55
C ASP A 2 -4.46 -11.60 -36.44
N ILE A 3 -5.64 -11.35 -35.87
CA ILE A 3 -5.80 -10.41 -34.75
C ILE A 3 -5.21 -11.01 -33.47
N LEU A 4 -5.23 -12.33 -33.36
CA LEU A 4 -4.68 -13.05 -32.19
C LEU A 4 -3.14 -13.03 -32.09
N ARG A 5 -2.43 -12.91 -33.21
CA ARG A 5 -0.96 -12.80 -33.20
C ARG A 5 -0.47 -11.42 -32.78
N SER A 6 -1.20 -10.36 -33.12
CA SER A 6 -0.83 -8.98 -32.74
C SER A 6 -1.00 -8.74 -31.25
N VAL A 7 -2.00 -9.33 -30.61
CA VAL A 7 -2.22 -9.19 -29.16
C VAL A 7 -1.14 -9.94 -28.36
N HIS A 8 -0.68 -11.08 -28.86
CA HIS A 8 0.36 -11.86 -28.19
C HIS A 8 1.75 -11.18 -28.28
N LEU A 9 2.03 -10.47 -29.36
CA LEU A 9 3.28 -9.72 -29.55
C LEU A 9 3.34 -8.46 -28.69
N LEU A 10 2.21 -7.79 -28.47
CA LEU A 10 2.10 -6.63 -27.59
C LEU A 10 2.31 -7.04 -26.10
N PHE A 11 1.79 -8.19 -25.68
CA PHE A 11 2.01 -8.69 -24.33
C PHE A 11 3.46 -9.16 -24.06
N HIS A 12 4.23 -9.51 -25.08
CA HIS A 12 5.64 -9.89 -24.92
C HIS A 12 6.61 -8.71 -24.95
N LEU A 13 6.26 -7.61 -25.59
CA LEU A 13 7.09 -6.39 -25.60
C LEU A 13 7.01 -5.60 -24.30
N GLU A 14 5.93 -5.72 -23.54
CA GLU A 14 5.79 -5.04 -22.25
C GLU A 14 6.50 -5.75 -21.08
N ARG A 15 6.93 -7.01 -21.26
CA ARG A 15 7.64 -7.76 -20.23
C ARG A 15 9.10 -7.37 -20.02
N ASN A 16 9.70 -6.59 -20.90
CA ASN A 16 11.10 -6.16 -20.81
C ASN A 16 11.32 -4.70 -20.45
N MET A 17 10.26 -3.94 -20.18
CA MET A 17 10.40 -2.73 -19.40
C MET A 17 10.49 -3.12 -17.92
N THR A 18 11.69 -3.41 -17.48
CA THR A 18 12.06 -3.23 -16.07
C THR A 18 11.76 -1.77 -15.76
N LEU A 19 10.53 -1.49 -15.37
CA LEU A 19 10.22 -0.31 -14.58
C LEU A 19 11.05 -0.47 -13.29
N LYS A 20 12.31 0.01 -13.33
CA LYS A 20 12.88 0.59 -12.14
C LYS A 20 11.86 1.64 -11.75
N ARG A 21 10.95 1.27 -10.85
CA ARG A 21 10.16 2.25 -10.12
C ARG A 21 11.19 2.97 -9.25
N ASP A 22 11.88 3.91 -9.88
CA ASP A 22 12.52 4.96 -9.14
C ASP A 22 11.40 5.49 -8.27
N ILE A 23 11.51 5.27 -6.97
CA ILE A 23 10.75 6.02 -5.98
C ILE A 23 11.03 7.45 -6.41
N VAL A 24 10.06 8.08 -7.10
CA VAL A 24 10.20 9.46 -7.53
C VAL A 24 10.51 10.20 -6.25
N PRO A 25 11.73 10.70 -6.05
CA PRO A 25 12.02 11.46 -4.85
C PRO A 25 11.01 12.59 -4.91
N VAL A 26 10.17 12.71 -3.89
CA VAL A 26 9.37 13.93 -3.68
C VAL A 26 10.36 15.06 -3.89
N PRO A 27 10.19 15.94 -4.88
CA PRO A 27 11.21 16.90 -5.28
C PRO A 27 11.67 17.62 -4.04
N ALA A 28 12.93 17.38 -3.68
CA ALA A 28 13.54 18.05 -2.53
C ALA A 28 13.33 19.54 -2.76
N ASN A 29 12.60 20.14 -1.86
CA ASN A 29 12.26 21.55 -1.77
C ASN A 29 13.17 22.43 -2.63
N THR A 30 12.59 23.06 -3.65
CA THR A 30 13.29 24.13 -4.34
C THR A 30 13.78 25.13 -3.30
N LYS A 31 14.97 25.71 -3.49
CA LYS A 31 15.56 26.71 -2.56
C LYS A 31 14.55 27.78 -2.14
N LYS A 32 13.56 28.08 -3.00
CA LYS A 32 12.45 29.01 -2.75
C LYS A 32 11.46 28.51 -1.68
N GLY A 33 11.14 27.21 -1.66
CA GLY A 33 10.27 26.61 -0.65
C GLY A 33 10.95 26.56 0.72
N LEU A 34 12.25 26.25 0.78
CA LEU A 34 13.03 26.31 2.04
C LEU A 34 13.14 27.73 2.59
N GLN A 35 13.24 28.74 1.74
CA GLN A 35 13.27 30.12 2.19
C GLN A 35 11.92 30.57 2.72
N ALA A 36 10.81 30.25 2.06
CA ALA A 36 9.47 30.56 2.55
C ALA A 36 9.16 29.92 3.92
N ILE A 37 9.67 28.70 4.16
CA ILE A 37 9.54 28.02 5.45
C ILE A 37 10.38 28.72 6.53
N LYS A 38 11.58 29.20 6.20
CA LYS A 38 12.42 29.96 7.12
C LYS A 38 11.79 31.31 7.50
N ASP A 39 11.21 31.99 6.53
CA ASP A 39 10.60 33.31 6.71
C ASP A 39 9.31 33.25 7.54
N SER A 40 8.56 32.14 7.47
CA SER A 40 7.35 31.93 8.30
C SER A 40 7.64 31.58 9.76
N GLN A 41 8.91 31.33 10.13
CA GLN A 41 9.31 30.87 11.47
C GLN A 41 9.96 31.92 12.35
N THR A 42 9.91 33.19 11.95
CA THR A 42 10.65 34.25 12.68
C THR A 42 9.98 34.81 13.93
N ALA A 43 8.85 34.29 14.41
CA ALA A 43 8.08 34.92 15.46
C ALA A 43 7.47 33.99 16.52
N THR A 44 8.13 32.95 17.00
CA THR A 44 7.60 32.20 18.15
C THR A 44 8.69 31.76 19.12
N THR A 45 8.49 32.07 20.41
CA THR A 45 9.24 31.62 21.59
C THR A 45 9.04 30.12 21.88
N GLY A 46 8.90 29.26 20.86
CA GLY A 46 8.68 27.82 20.98
C GLY A 46 9.78 27.01 20.32
N GLY A 47 9.81 25.70 20.61
CA GLY A 47 10.70 24.74 19.95
C GLY A 47 10.57 24.77 18.43
N ARG A 48 11.68 24.69 17.71
CA ARG A 48 11.70 24.68 16.23
C ARG A 48 11.78 23.26 15.71
N LYS A 49 10.96 22.92 14.69
CA LYS A 49 10.96 21.64 13.99
C LYS A 49 10.91 21.86 12.49
N PHE A 50 11.82 21.24 11.76
CA PHE A 50 11.90 21.36 10.30
C PHE A 50 11.32 20.11 9.66
N ASP A 51 10.07 20.18 9.22
CA ASP A 51 9.31 19.06 8.60
C ASP A 51 9.00 19.25 7.11
N GLY A 52 9.50 20.32 6.51
CA GLY A 52 9.33 20.56 5.08
C GLY A 52 9.90 19.42 4.23
N GLY A 53 9.07 18.87 3.32
CA GLY A 53 9.46 17.78 2.43
C GLY A 53 9.49 16.39 3.06
N LYS A 54 9.14 16.23 4.34
CA LYS A 54 8.99 14.92 4.99
C LYS A 54 7.60 14.35 4.76
N LEU A 55 7.51 13.01 4.84
CA LEU A 55 6.21 12.32 4.75
C LEU A 55 5.32 12.71 5.93
N GLN A 56 4.07 13.02 5.60
CA GLN A 56 3.07 13.46 6.57
C GLN A 56 2.16 12.27 6.96
N TYR A 57 2.64 11.42 7.86
CA TYR A 57 1.88 10.23 8.32
C TYR A 57 0.53 10.58 8.98
N GLY A 58 0.37 11.82 9.47
CA GLY A 58 -0.90 12.32 10.00
C GLY A 58 -2.03 12.44 8.98
N LEU A 59 -1.74 12.30 7.67
CA LEU A 59 -2.76 12.25 6.61
C LEU A 59 -3.41 10.87 6.48
N LEU A 60 -2.87 9.83 7.14
CA LEU A 60 -3.48 8.52 7.13
C LEU A 60 -4.84 8.56 7.85
N PRO A 61 -5.91 8.00 7.23
CA PRO A 61 -7.21 7.92 7.88
C PRO A 61 -7.14 6.96 9.09
N PRO A 62 -7.33 7.47 10.32
CA PRO A 62 -7.01 6.70 11.53
C PRO A 62 -7.88 5.47 11.74
N LEU A 63 -9.16 5.52 11.34
CA LEU A 63 -10.07 4.39 11.46
C LEU A 63 -9.68 3.25 10.51
N ALA A 64 -9.33 3.58 9.26
CA ALA A 64 -8.88 2.59 8.29
C ALA A 64 -7.56 1.93 8.72
N LEU A 65 -6.61 2.74 9.20
CA LEU A 65 -5.34 2.24 9.73
C LEU A 65 -5.57 1.31 10.92
N LYS A 66 -6.38 1.73 11.91
CA LYS A 66 -6.71 0.91 13.08
C LYS A 66 -7.34 -0.43 12.66
N ALA A 67 -8.35 -0.40 11.79
CA ALA A 67 -9.03 -1.61 11.32
C ALA A 67 -8.04 -2.56 10.62
N THR A 68 -7.13 -2.05 9.80
CA THR A 68 -6.10 -2.88 9.15
C THR A 68 -5.14 -3.48 10.18
N VAL A 69 -4.71 -2.72 11.19
CA VAL A 69 -3.85 -3.24 12.28
C VAL A 69 -4.55 -4.33 13.10
N GLU A 70 -5.84 -4.21 13.33
CA GLU A 70 -6.63 -5.25 14.01
C GLU A 70 -6.60 -6.58 13.22
N ILE A 71 -6.72 -6.54 11.89
CA ILE A 71 -6.59 -7.73 11.04
C ILE A 71 -5.17 -8.30 11.07
N LEU A 72 -4.15 -7.44 11.02
CA LEU A 72 -2.75 -7.88 11.13
C LEU A 72 -2.49 -8.57 12.48
N THR A 73 -3.04 -8.04 13.57
CA THR A 73 -2.91 -8.62 14.91
C THR A 73 -3.58 -9.98 14.98
N PHE A 74 -4.83 -10.09 14.50
CA PHE A 74 -5.53 -11.37 14.39
C PHE A 74 -4.75 -12.40 13.57
N GLY A 75 -4.20 -11.99 12.43
CA GLY A 75 -3.38 -12.87 11.59
C GLY A 75 -2.10 -13.34 12.29
N ALA A 76 -1.45 -12.47 13.07
CA ALA A 76 -0.27 -12.81 13.85
C ALA A 76 -0.58 -13.81 14.97
N GLU A 77 -1.73 -13.68 15.63
CA GLU A 77 -2.21 -14.63 16.65
C GLU A 77 -2.57 -15.99 16.03
N LYS A 78 -3.20 -16.01 14.86
CA LYS A 78 -3.64 -17.22 14.17
C LYS A 78 -2.49 -18.02 13.54
N TYR A 79 -1.48 -17.35 13.00
CA TYR A 79 -0.44 -17.96 12.18
C TYR A 79 0.98 -17.75 12.68
N GLU A 80 1.32 -16.68 13.32
CA GLU A 80 2.61 -16.16 13.74
C GLU A 80 2.87 -14.76 13.14
N PRO A 81 3.60 -13.91 13.87
CA PRO A 81 4.07 -12.64 13.32
C PRO A 81 4.86 -12.85 12.02
N ASP A 82 4.60 -12.02 11.03
CA ASP A 82 5.31 -12.05 9.75
C ASP A 82 5.10 -13.28 8.85
N ASN A 83 4.21 -14.21 9.22
CA ASN A 83 3.93 -15.40 8.41
C ASN A 83 3.58 -15.06 6.95
N TRP A 84 2.94 -13.93 6.71
CA TRP A 84 2.57 -13.47 5.37
C TRP A 84 3.75 -13.37 4.39
N LYS A 85 4.97 -13.16 4.90
CA LYS A 85 6.21 -13.08 4.09
C LYS A 85 6.59 -14.42 3.47
N ASN A 86 6.18 -15.52 4.09
CA ASN A 86 6.58 -16.88 3.74
C ASN A 86 5.49 -17.68 3.03
N VAL A 87 4.34 -17.08 2.76
CA VAL A 87 3.22 -17.77 2.10
C VAL A 87 3.60 -18.13 0.67
N PRO A 88 3.58 -19.43 0.29
CA PRO A 88 3.84 -19.83 -1.09
C PRO A 88 2.80 -19.21 -2.04
N ASP A 89 3.24 -18.83 -3.24
CA ASP A 89 2.36 -18.21 -4.25
C ASP A 89 1.57 -17.01 -3.70
N SER A 90 2.25 -16.23 -2.86
CA SER A 90 1.65 -15.16 -2.07
C SER A 90 0.90 -14.12 -2.91
N LYS A 91 1.45 -13.71 -4.06
CA LYS A 91 0.83 -12.70 -4.93
C LYS A 91 -0.56 -13.15 -5.41
N ARG A 92 -0.68 -14.37 -5.93
CA ARG A 92 -1.97 -14.90 -6.37
C ARG A 92 -2.93 -15.07 -5.18
N ARG A 93 -2.46 -15.67 -4.10
CA ARG A 93 -3.30 -15.98 -2.93
C ARG A 93 -3.84 -14.73 -2.24
N TYR A 94 -3.02 -13.69 -2.06
CA TYR A 94 -3.48 -12.42 -1.49
C TYR A 94 -4.33 -11.62 -2.44
N PHE A 95 -4.08 -11.69 -3.75
CA PHE A 95 -4.98 -11.10 -4.73
C PHE A 95 -6.36 -11.75 -4.68
N ASP A 96 -6.43 -13.08 -4.69
CA ASP A 96 -7.69 -13.81 -4.62
C ASP A 96 -8.44 -13.53 -3.30
N ALA A 97 -7.72 -13.47 -2.17
CA ALA A 97 -8.30 -13.12 -0.88
C ALA A 97 -8.86 -11.70 -0.87
N MET A 98 -8.10 -10.73 -1.36
CA MET A 98 -8.55 -9.35 -1.52
C MET A 98 -9.84 -9.26 -2.33
N GLN A 99 -9.88 -9.95 -3.48
CA GLN A 99 -11.06 -9.96 -4.34
C GLN A 99 -12.28 -10.55 -3.63
N ARG A 100 -12.14 -11.67 -2.90
CA ARG A 100 -13.26 -12.25 -2.13
C ARG A 100 -13.84 -11.25 -1.14
N HIS A 101 -12.99 -10.56 -0.37
CA HIS A 101 -13.46 -9.56 0.58
C HIS A 101 -14.11 -8.35 -0.09
N LEU A 102 -13.58 -7.87 -1.22
CA LEU A 102 -14.17 -6.75 -1.96
C LEU A 102 -15.56 -7.11 -2.52
N TRP A 103 -15.72 -8.34 -3.04
CA TRP A 103 -16.99 -8.79 -3.57
C TRP A 103 -18.01 -9.06 -2.47
N ALA A 104 -17.66 -9.69 -1.37
CA ALA A 104 -18.52 -9.86 -0.22
C ALA A 104 -19.07 -8.52 0.29
N TRP A 105 -18.19 -7.54 0.46
CA TRP A 105 -18.59 -6.18 0.83
C TRP A 105 -19.52 -5.55 -0.21
N LYS A 106 -19.22 -5.70 -1.48
CA LYS A 106 -20.04 -5.13 -2.58
C LYS A 106 -21.43 -5.76 -2.64
N GLU A 107 -21.55 -7.02 -2.29
CA GLU A 107 -22.81 -7.75 -2.23
C GLU A 107 -23.63 -7.45 -0.95
N GLY A 108 -23.09 -6.65 -0.04
CA GLY A 108 -23.78 -6.17 1.16
C GLY A 108 -23.36 -6.85 2.46
N GLU A 109 -22.45 -7.83 2.43
CA GLU A 109 -21.85 -8.41 3.62
C GLU A 109 -20.81 -7.42 4.18
N GLN A 110 -21.14 -6.75 5.28
CA GLN A 110 -20.27 -5.70 5.84
C GLN A 110 -19.04 -6.29 6.53
N ASP A 111 -19.26 -7.32 7.35
CA ASP A 111 -18.25 -7.90 8.23
C ASP A 111 -17.99 -9.36 7.89
N ASP A 112 -16.73 -9.73 7.90
CA ASP A 112 -16.29 -11.11 7.71
C ASP A 112 -16.76 -11.99 8.87
N PRO A 113 -17.45 -13.12 8.62
CA PRO A 113 -18.05 -13.94 9.65
C PRO A 113 -17.03 -14.63 10.57
N GLU A 114 -15.78 -14.82 10.11
CA GLU A 114 -14.73 -15.44 10.94
C GLU A 114 -14.21 -14.45 11.99
N THR A 115 -14.02 -13.20 11.60
CA THR A 115 -13.35 -12.20 12.44
C THR A 115 -14.29 -11.18 13.06
N GLY A 116 -15.50 -11.04 12.54
CA GLY A 116 -16.42 -9.95 12.90
C GLY A 116 -15.88 -8.57 12.53
N LYS A 117 -14.95 -8.48 11.57
CA LYS A 117 -14.33 -7.24 11.13
C LYS A 117 -14.71 -6.94 9.69
N ASN A 118 -14.79 -5.66 9.38
CA ASN A 118 -15.20 -5.21 8.06
C ASN A 118 -14.33 -5.80 6.94
N HIS A 119 -14.96 -6.29 5.88
CA HIS A 119 -14.28 -6.85 4.71
C HIS A 119 -13.28 -5.89 4.07
N LEU A 120 -13.52 -4.58 4.10
CA LEU A 120 -12.57 -3.60 3.57
C LEU A 120 -11.26 -3.58 4.37
N ALA A 121 -11.29 -3.85 5.67
CA ALA A 121 -10.07 -3.96 6.48
C ALA A 121 -9.22 -5.16 6.05
N HIS A 122 -9.85 -6.31 5.77
CA HIS A 122 -9.17 -7.48 5.22
C HIS A 122 -8.60 -7.20 3.82
N ALA A 123 -9.35 -6.53 2.95
CA ALA A 123 -8.87 -6.16 1.62
C ALA A 123 -7.68 -5.20 1.68
N MET A 124 -7.69 -4.21 2.58
CA MET A 124 -6.54 -3.32 2.82
C MET A 124 -5.30 -4.10 3.30
N CYS A 125 -5.48 -5.03 4.22
CA CYS A 125 -4.39 -5.89 4.70
C CYS A 125 -3.77 -6.71 3.56
N CYS A 126 -4.59 -7.37 2.74
CA CYS A 126 -4.12 -8.11 1.56
C CYS A 126 -3.39 -7.21 0.55
N LEU A 127 -3.88 -6.00 0.32
CA LEU A 127 -3.25 -5.03 -0.58
C LEU A 127 -1.87 -4.59 -0.07
N MET A 128 -1.71 -4.40 1.23
CA MET A 128 -0.40 -4.11 1.83
C MET A 128 0.58 -5.25 1.60
N PHE A 129 0.16 -6.50 1.78
CA PHE A 129 1.00 -7.67 1.51
C PHE A 129 1.38 -7.77 0.03
N LEU A 130 0.43 -7.52 -0.88
CA LEU A 130 0.69 -7.51 -2.32
C LEU A 130 1.73 -6.45 -2.68
N TYR A 131 1.60 -5.25 -2.14
CA TYR A 131 2.55 -4.18 -2.38
C TYR A 131 3.96 -4.54 -1.90
N GLU A 132 4.11 -5.05 -0.67
CA GLU A 132 5.38 -5.49 -0.13
C GLU A 132 6.01 -6.61 -0.98
N HIS A 133 5.22 -7.60 -1.39
CA HIS A 133 5.70 -8.68 -2.26
C HIS A 133 6.10 -8.19 -3.65
N ASP A 134 5.40 -7.19 -4.19
CA ASP A 134 5.73 -6.63 -5.50
C ASP A 134 7.02 -5.80 -5.46
N VAL A 135 7.20 -4.99 -4.44
CA VAL A 135 8.32 -4.05 -4.34
C VAL A 135 9.59 -4.71 -3.83
N LYS A 136 9.50 -5.58 -2.83
CA LYS A 136 10.64 -6.09 -2.10
C LYS A 136 11.06 -7.50 -2.50
N TYR A 137 10.09 -8.35 -2.83
CA TYR A 137 10.33 -9.78 -3.06
C TYR A 137 10.17 -10.20 -4.53
N SER A 138 9.88 -9.29 -5.45
CA SER A 138 9.95 -9.54 -6.90
C SER A 138 11.41 -9.47 -7.35
N LYS A 139 12.10 -10.58 -7.27
CA LYS A 139 13.40 -10.78 -7.95
C LYS A 139 13.21 -11.76 -9.08
#